data_a3a739c2b14ca69e6fb0b5af0a3eb5a8
#
_entry.id   a3a739c2b14ca69e6fb0b5af0a3eb5a8
#
_cell.length_a   1.000
_cell.length_b   1.000
_cell.length_c   1.000
_cell.angle_alpha   90.00
_cell.angle_beta   90.00
_cell.angle_gamma   90.00
#
_symmetry.space_group_name_H-M   'P 1'
#
loop_
_entity.id
_entity.type
_entity.pdbx_description
1 polymer ?
#
loop_
_entity_poly.entity_id
_entity_poly.type
_entity_poly.pdbx_seq_one_letter_code
_entity_poly.pdbx_strand_id
1 'polypeptide(L)'
;MIAQTILSEVGLDMSRWPTEAHFASWLGLCPDNKITGGKIYHRGSRHVENRAATALRMAATSLWRSKSYLGAKFQRLRTKLGAPKAITAMAHHLARLVYRMLKYGQEYVDKGMEYYQQRYQNQQIKWLEKKAKDLGLTITLAPASVAR
;
A
#
# COMPACT_ATOMS: atom_id res chain seq x y z
N MET A 1 -6.81 -6.04 18.30
CA MET A 1 -8.19 -5.79 17.82
C MET A 1 -8.33 -5.77 16.29
N ILE A 2 -7.64 -4.91 15.53
CA ILE A 2 -7.80 -4.83 14.04
C ILE A 2 -7.55 -6.18 13.35
N ALA A 3 -6.45 -6.86 13.66
CA ALA A 3 -6.13 -8.16 13.08
C ALA A 3 -7.19 -9.23 13.40
N GLN A 4 -7.67 -9.27 14.63
CA GLN A 4 -8.73 -10.17 15.05
C GLN A 4 -10.04 -9.93 14.28
N THR A 5 -10.43 -8.66 14.08
CA THR A 5 -11.60 -8.31 13.28
C THR A 5 -11.45 -8.77 11.83
N ILE A 6 -10.26 -8.59 11.24
CA ILE A 6 -10.02 -9.07 9.88
C ILE A 6 -10.12 -10.58 9.82
N LEU A 7 -9.46 -11.31 10.73
CA LEU A 7 -9.49 -12.77 10.74
C LEU A 7 -10.88 -13.35 11.03
N SER A 8 -11.67 -12.71 11.90
CA SER A 8 -13.03 -13.15 12.19
C SER A 8 -14.00 -13.01 11.02
N GLU A 9 -13.80 -11.98 10.17
CA GLU A 9 -14.64 -11.73 8.99
C GLU A 9 -14.18 -12.54 7.75
N VAL A 10 -12.87 -12.69 7.59
CA VAL A 10 -12.27 -13.30 6.40
C VAL A 10 -12.09 -14.80 6.59
N GLY A 11 -11.73 -15.24 7.80
CA GLY A 11 -11.28 -16.60 8.05
C GLY A 11 -9.84 -16.82 7.55
N LEU A 12 -9.37 -18.05 7.69
CA LEU A 12 -8.03 -18.46 7.23
C LEU A 12 -8.05 -19.05 5.82
N ASP A 13 -9.23 -19.46 5.35
CA ASP A 13 -9.39 -20.08 4.03
C ASP A 13 -9.55 -19.02 2.93
N MET A 14 -8.52 -18.89 2.11
CA MET A 14 -8.49 -17.98 0.96
C MET A 14 -9.05 -18.60 -0.33
N SER A 15 -9.54 -19.83 -0.30
CA SER A 15 -10.08 -20.54 -1.50
C SER A 15 -11.29 -19.82 -2.10
N ARG A 16 -12.08 -19.11 -1.29
CA ARG A 16 -13.23 -18.29 -1.71
C ARG A 16 -12.88 -17.20 -2.72
N TRP A 17 -11.61 -16.76 -2.72
CA TRP A 17 -11.15 -15.72 -3.63
C TRP A 17 -9.99 -16.24 -4.48
N PRO A 18 -10.21 -16.45 -5.78
CA PRO A 18 -9.17 -16.98 -6.67
C PRO A 18 -7.92 -16.08 -6.71
N THR A 19 -8.10 -14.76 -6.65
CA THR A 19 -7.01 -13.77 -6.69
C THR A 19 -7.17 -12.68 -5.64
N GLU A 20 -6.09 -11.97 -5.36
CA GLU A 20 -6.09 -10.79 -4.49
C GLU A 20 -7.01 -9.67 -4.97
N ALA A 21 -7.24 -9.58 -6.29
CA ALA A 21 -8.16 -8.61 -6.88
C ALA A 21 -9.62 -8.93 -6.53
N HIS A 22 -10.01 -10.21 -6.57
CA HIS A 22 -11.34 -10.64 -6.14
C HIS A 22 -11.55 -10.36 -4.65
N PHE A 23 -10.55 -10.63 -3.82
CA PHE A 23 -10.60 -10.32 -2.39
C PHE A 23 -10.76 -8.82 -2.12
N ALA A 24 -9.96 -7.98 -2.76
CA ALA A 24 -10.05 -6.52 -2.61
C ALA A 24 -11.39 -5.96 -3.15
N SER A 25 -11.94 -6.55 -4.21
CA SER A 25 -13.24 -6.19 -4.75
C SER A 25 -14.38 -6.57 -3.81
N TRP A 26 -14.31 -7.75 -3.18
CA TRP A 26 -15.27 -8.17 -2.16
C TRP A 26 -15.28 -7.21 -0.96
N LEU A 27 -14.12 -6.69 -0.55
CA LEU A 27 -14.00 -5.67 0.49
C LEU A 27 -14.50 -4.27 0.05
N GLY A 28 -14.83 -4.06 -1.21
CA GLY A 28 -15.23 -2.76 -1.73
C GLY A 28 -14.08 -1.71 -1.71
N LEU A 29 -12.84 -2.17 -1.76
CA LEU A 29 -11.66 -1.30 -1.74
C LEU A 29 -11.08 -1.02 -3.14
N CYS A 30 -11.58 -1.68 -4.18
CA CYS A 30 -11.21 -1.43 -5.56
C CYS A 30 -11.82 -0.13 -6.08
N PRO A 31 -11.10 0.58 -6.98
CA PRO A 31 -11.68 1.71 -7.70
C PRO A 31 -12.87 1.25 -8.56
N ASP A 32 -13.99 1.96 -8.45
CA ASP A 32 -15.18 1.77 -9.29
C ASP A 32 -15.30 2.97 -10.24
N ASN A 33 -14.43 3.02 -11.25
CA ASN A 33 -14.44 4.08 -12.24
C ASN A 33 -15.46 3.75 -13.33
N LYS A 34 -16.47 4.62 -13.49
CA LYS A 34 -17.44 4.51 -14.59
C LYS A 34 -16.99 5.39 -15.75
N ILE A 35 -16.85 4.78 -16.91
CA ILE A 35 -16.35 5.42 -18.14
C ILE A 35 -17.46 5.42 -19.18
N THR A 36 -17.75 6.57 -19.78
CA THR A 36 -18.68 6.71 -20.89
C THR A 36 -18.05 7.60 -21.95
N GLY A 37 -18.03 7.13 -23.22
CA GLY A 37 -17.44 7.89 -24.33
C GLY A 37 -15.96 8.25 -24.12
N GLY A 38 -15.18 7.37 -23.49
CA GLY A 38 -13.76 7.59 -23.18
C GLY A 38 -13.51 8.56 -22.01
N LYS A 39 -14.54 9.13 -21.39
CA LYS A 39 -14.42 10.04 -20.24
C LYS A 39 -14.88 9.35 -18.96
N ILE A 40 -14.10 9.52 -17.89
CA ILE A 40 -14.46 9.02 -16.54
C ILE A 40 -15.46 10.02 -15.95
N TYR A 41 -16.73 9.60 -15.77
CA TYR A 41 -17.75 10.45 -15.15
C TYR A 41 -17.94 10.17 -13.65
N HIS A 42 -17.52 9.01 -13.17
CA HIS A 42 -17.54 8.69 -11.74
C HIS A 42 -16.19 8.12 -11.31
N ARG A 43 -15.67 8.61 -10.19
CA ARG A 43 -14.44 8.13 -9.55
C ARG A 43 -14.75 7.86 -8.09
N GLY A 44 -14.63 6.62 -7.68
CA GLY A 44 -14.87 6.25 -6.30
C GLY A 44 -14.54 4.78 -6.05
N SER A 45 -14.86 4.30 -4.89
CA SER A 45 -14.94 2.88 -4.56
C SER A 45 -16.40 2.51 -4.29
N ARG A 46 -16.77 1.27 -4.56
CA ARG A 46 -18.11 0.79 -4.26
C ARG A 46 -18.34 0.85 -2.75
N HIS A 47 -19.51 1.37 -2.35
CA HIS A 47 -19.91 1.34 -0.94
C HIS A 47 -20.29 -0.09 -0.55
N VAL A 48 -19.54 -0.66 0.39
CA VAL A 48 -19.79 -1.99 0.94
C VAL A 48 -19.68 -1.90 2.46
N GLU A 49 -20.70 -2.34 3.15
CA GLU A 49 -20.68 -2.48 4.60
C GLU A 49 -19.93 -3.77 4.97
N ASN A 50 -18.64 -3.64 5.21
CA ASN A 50 -17.76 -4.75 5.56
C ASN A 50 -16.85 -4.34 6.71
N ARG A 51 -16.91 -5.07 7.81
CA ARG A 51 -16.13 -4.80 9.03
C ARG A 51 -14.64 -4.95 8.79
N ALA A 52 -14.20 -5.92 7.97
CA ALA A 52 -12.81 -6.09 7.62
C ALA A 52 -12.29 -4.89 6.78
N ALA A 53 -13.10 -4.36 5.86
CA ALA A 53 -12.75 -3.17 5.09
C ALA A 53 -12.60 -1.92 6.00
N THR A 54 -13.49 -1.77 6.98
CA THR A 54 -13.38 -0.70 7.98
C THR A 54 -12.13 -0.86 8.83
N ALA A 55 -11.83 -2.07 9.31
CA ALA A 55 -10.63 -2.38 10.06
C ALA A 55 -9.34 -2.07 9.25
N LEU A 56 -9.32 -2.37 7.95
CA LEU A 56 -8.21 -2.06 7.06
C LEU A 56 -8.04 -0.54 6.83
N ARG A 57 -9.13 0.22 6.75
CA ARG A 57 -9.06 1.70 6.69
C ARG A 57 -8.52 2.29 7.98
N MET A 58 -8.91 1.75 9.15
CA MET A 58 -8.35 2.14 10.44
C MET A 58 -6.85 1.81 10.53
N ALA A 59 -6.45 0.61 10.08
CA ALA A 59 -5.04 0.24 9.99
C ALA A 59 -4.25 1.18 9.08
N ALA A 60 -4.80 1.55 7.92
CA ALA A 60 -4.19 2.51 7.01
C ALA A 60 -3.99 3.88 7.67
N THR A 61 -4.96 4.34 8.45
CA THR A 61 -4.88 5.61 9.18
C THR A 61 -3.78 5.59 10.25
N SER A 62 -3.61 4.47 10.96
CA SER A 62 -2.56 4.33 11.99
C SER A 62 -1.13 4.41 11.43
N LEU A 63 -0.95 4.15 10.13
CA LEU A 63 0.35 4.25 9.46
C LEU A 63 0.85 5.70 9.32
N TRP A 64 0.04 6.70 9.60
CA TRP A 64 0.40 8.11 9.51
C TRP A 64 1.69 8.47 10.27
N ARG A 65 1.86 7.93 11.45
CA ARG A 65 3.04 8.17 12.32
C ARG A 65 4.08 7.05 12.25
N SER A 66 3.85 6.04 11.43
CA SER A 66 4.76 4.91 11.34
C SER A 66 6.00 5.26 10.52
N LYS A 67 7.19 4.96 11.07
CA LYS A 67 8.47 5.08 10.36
C LYS A 67 8.76 3.89 9.44
N SER A 68 7.81 2.96 9.29
CA SER A 68 7.95 1.79 8.43
C SER A 68 7.85 2.15 6.94
N TYR A 69 8.25 1.21 6.08
CA TYR A 69 8.04 1.31 4.63
C TYR A 69 6.56 1.60 4.27
N LEU A 70 5.62 0.96 4.96
CA LEU A 70 4.18 1.18 4.74
C LEU A 70 3.77 2.61 5.13
N GLY A 71 4.33 3.16 6.21
CA GLY A 71 4.12 4.54 6.61
C GLY A 71 4.64 5.52 5.56
N ALA A 72 5.86 5.32 5.06
CA ALA A 72 6.43 6.15 4.00
C ALA A 72 5.60 6.08 2.71
N LYS A 73 5.09 4.89 2.36
CA LYS A 73 4.18 4.71 1.23
C LYS A 73 2.86 5.45 1.42
N PHE A 74 2.29 5.37 2.62
CA PHE A 74 1.06 6.09 2.96
C PHE A 74 1.21 7.61 2.85
N GLN A 75 2.30 8.16 3.38
CA GLN A 75 2.58 9.60 3.29
C GLN A 75 2.68 10.07 1.83
N ARG A 76 3.36 9.31 0.96
CA ARG A 76 3.42 9.61 -0.48
C ARG A 76 2.05 9.57 -1.16
N LEU A 77 1.23 8.57 -0.84
CA LEU A 77 -0.13 8.49 -1.36
C LEU A 77 -0.97 9.69 -0.90
N ARG A 78 -0.80 10.12 0.35
CA ARG A 78 -1.51 11.26 0.91
C ARG A 78 -1.13 12.59 0.25
N THR A 79 0.15 12.82 0.00
CA THR A 79 0.61 14.01 -0.72
C THR A 79 0.05 14.07 -2.15
N LYS A 80 -0.06 12.90 -2.82
CA LYS A 80 -0.52 12.82 -4.21
C LYS A 80 -2.04 12.86 -4.35
N LEU A 81 -2.78 12.17 -3.47
CA LEU A 81 -4.22 11.89 -3.64
C LEU A 81 -5.11 12.64 -2.65
N GLY A 82 -4.52 13.23 -1.59
CA GLY A 82 -5.25 13.73 -0.44
C GLY A 82 -5.61 12.62 0.55
N ALA A 83 -5.98 12.99 1.79
CA ALA A 83 -6.16 12.06 2.89
C ALA A 83 -7.23 10.97 2.64
N PRO A 84 -8.47 11.28 2.22
CA PRO A 84 -9.51 10.26 2.09
C PRO A 84 -9.18 9.19 1.05
N LYS A 85 -8.68 9.63 -0.12
CA LYS A 85 -8.30 8.71 -1.22
C LYS A 85 -7.06 7.89 -0.85
N ALA A 86 -6.10 8.48 -0.13
CA ALA A 86 -4.91 7.78 0.32
C ALA A 86 -5.23 6.68 1.34
N ILE A 87 -6.19 6.91 2.25
CA ILE A 87 -6.65 5.89 3.20
C ILE A 87 -7.24 4.69 2.46
N THR A 88 -8.12 4.93 1.48
CA THR A 88 -8.72 3.84 0.69
C THR A 88 -7.68 3.11 -0.15
N ALA A 89 -6.76 3.83 -0.80
CA ALA A 89 -5.69 3.22 -1.59
C ALA A 89 -4.72 2.40 -0.71
N MET A 90 -4.42 2.88 0.50
CA MET A 90 -3.58 2.14 1.44
C MET A 90 -4.31 0.94 2.03
N ALA A 91 -5.60 1.06 2.36
CA ALA A 91 -6.42 -0.07 2.79
C ALA A 91 -6.50 -1.17 1.71
N HIS A 92 -6.64 -0.79 0.45
CA HIS A 92 -6.55 -1.72 -0.68
C HIS A 92 -5.19 -2.43 -0.74
N HIS A 93 -4.10 -1.69 -0.53
CA HIS A 93 -2.76 -2.30 -0.49
C HIS A 93 -2.60 -3.27 0.68
N LEU A 94 -3.07 -2.89 1.88
CA LEU A 94 -3.06 -3.76 3.06
C LEU A 94 -3.90 -5.02 2.83
N ALA A 95 -5.06 -4.91 2.20
CA ALA A 95 -5.89 -6.06 1.84
C ALA A 95 -5.12 -7.08 0.97
N ARG A 96 -4.38 -6.61 -0.03
CA ARG A 96 -3.55 -7.47 -0.88
C ARG A 96 -2.43 -8.14 -0.10
N LEU A 97 -1.80 -7.43 0.84
CA LEU A 97 -0.77 -8.01 1.71
C LEU A 97 -1.36 -9.08 2.63
N VAL A 98 -2.52 -8.83 3.23
CA VAL A 98 -3.24 -9.82 4.07
C VAL A 98 -3.59 -11.06 3.25
N TYR A 99 -4.13 -10.90 2.04
CA TYR A 99 -4.45 -12.02 1.16
C TYR A 99 -3.19 -12.87 0.86
N ARG A 100 -2.08 -12.22 0.50
CA ARG A 100 -0.81 -12.91 0.20
C ARG A 100 -0.26 -13.61 1.42
N MET A 101 -0.31 -12.97 2.58
CA MET A 101 0.17 -13.55 3.83
C MET A 101 -0.63 -14.79 4.22
N LEU A 102 -1.94 -14.75 4.10
CA LEU A 102 -2.81 -15.89 4.43
C LEU A 102 -2.71 -17.02 3.40
N LYS A 103 -2.49 -16.70 2.12
CA LYS A 103 -2.42 -17.69 1.04
C LYS A 103 -1.03 -18.30 0.85
N TYR A 104 0.03 -17.51 0.97
CA TYR A 104 1.41 -17.90 0.62
C TYR A 104 2.38 -17.89 1.80
N GLY A 105 1.92 -17.43 2.97
CA GLY A 105 2.74 -17.32 4.17
C GLY A 105 3.48 -15.99 4.32
N GLN A 106 4.01 -15.79 5.53
CA GLN A 106 4.67 -14.54 5.90
C GLN A 106 5.97 -14.31 5.14
N GLU A 107 6.79 -15.34 4.98
CA GLU A 107 8.08 -15.23 4.28
C GLU A 107 7.96 -14.67 2.85
N TYR A 108 6.90 -15.03 2.15
CA TYR A 108 6.64 -14.52 0.80
C TYR A 108 6.37 -13.01 0.79
N VAL A 109 5.65 -12.53 1.80
CA VAL A 109 5.33 -11.10 1.96
C VAL A 109 6.57 -10.32 2.34
N ASP A 110 7.39 -10.82 3.27
CA ASP A 110 8.60 -10.17 3.75
C ASP A 110 9.62 -10.00 2.63
N LYS A 111 9.90 -11.06 1.86
CA LYS A 111 10.77 -10.99 0.66
C LYS A 111 10.28 -9.95 -0.35
N GLY A 112 8.97 -9.90 -0.58
CA GLY A 112 8.37 -8.90 -1.46
C GLY A 112 8.53 -7.48 -0.95
N MET A 113 8.38 -7.26 0.36
CA MET A 113 8.54 -5.94 0.99
C MET A 113 9.99 -5.44 0.89
N GLU A 114 10.98 -6.29 1.19
CA GLU A 114 12.40 -5.97 1.06
C GLU A 114 12.75 -5.57 -0.38
N TYR A 115 12.31 -6.36 -1.36
CA TYR A 115 12.52 -6.06 -2.77
C TYR A 115 11.95 -4.68 -3.17
N TYR A 116 10.72 -4.37 -2.75
CA TYR A 116 10.10 -3.08 -3.05
C TYR A 116 10.78 -1.93 -2.32
N GLN A 117 11.28 -2.16 -1.11
CA GLN A 117 12.03 -1.15 -0.35
C GLN A 117 13.36 -0.81 -1.03
N GLN A 118 14.12 -1.82 -1.44
CA GLN A 118 15.37 -1.64 -2.18
C GLN A 118 15.14 -0.92 -3.51
N ARG A 119 14.14 -1.36 -4.28
CA ARG A 119 13.76 -0.71 -5.54
C ARG A 119 13.40 0.76 -5.34
N TYR A 120 12.68 1.07 -4.27
CA TYR A 120 12.33 2.44 -3.95
C TYR A 120 13.54 3.28 -3.56
N GLN A 121 14.43 2.77 -2.73
CA GLN A 121 15.68 3.45 -2.38
C GLN A 121 16.51 3.76 -3.63
N ASN A 122 16.66 2.80 -4.53
CA ASN A 122 17.36 2.99 -5.79
C ASN A 122 16.70 4.07 -6.68
N GLN A 123 15.37 4.14 -6.72
CA GLN A 123 14.67 5.20 -7.44
C GLN A 123 14.90 6.58 -6.80
N GLN A 124 14.93 6.66 -5.47
CA GLN A 124 15.24 7.91 -4.75
C GLN A 124 16.66 8.38 -5.05
N ILE A 125 17.63 7.47 -5.01
CA ILE A 125 19.04 7.79 -5.32
C ILE A 125 19.14 8.33 -6.75
N LYS A 126 18.59 7.63 -7.75
CA LYS A 126 18.59 8.08 -9.15
C LYS A 126 17.94 9.45 -9.34
N TRP A 127 16.84 9.71 -8.63
CA TRP A 127 16.18 11.01 -8.69
C TRP A 127 17.04 12.12 -8.08
N LEU A 128 17.69 11.85 -6.93
CA LEU A 128 18.62 12.79 -6.29
C LEU A 128 19.84 13.07 -7.19
N GLU A 129 20.43 12.03 -7.78
CA GLU A 129 21.56 12.16 -8.71
C GLU A 129 21.19 13.06 -9.91
N LYS A 130 20.01 12.81 -10.51
CA LYS A 130 19.52 13.64 -11.61
C LYS A 130 19.35 15.09 -11.18
N LYS A 131 18.72 15.32 -10.03
CA LYS A 131 18.49 16.69 -9.52
C LYS A 131 19.78 17.39 -9.12
N ALA A 132 20.74 16.67 -8.55
CA ALA A 132 22.07 17.21 -8.25
C ALA A 132 22.80 17.61 -9.53
N LYS A 133 22.75 16.77 -10.57
CA LYS A 133 23.36 17.07 -11.86
C LYS A 133 22.74 18.32 -12.51
N ASP A 134 21.42 18.49 -12.42
CA ASP A 134 20.72 19.67 -12.92
C ASP A 134 21.14 20.96 -12.20
N LEU A 135 21.61 20.85 -10.94
CA LEU A 135 22.12 21.96 -10.12
C LEU A 135 23.65 22.10 -10.17
N GLY A 136 24.36 21.30 -10.97
CA GLY A 136 25.83 21.32 -11.06
C GLY A 136 26.51 20.70 -9.83
N LEU A 137 25.81 19.90 -9.03
CA LEU A 137 26.32 19.24 -7.82
C LEU A 137 26.59 17.77 -8.08
N THR A 138 27.55 17.19 -7.37
CA THR A 138 27.83 15.76 -7.36
C THR A 138 27.44 15.18 -6.00
N ILE A 139 26.75 14.02 -6.01
CA ILE A 139 26.42 13.30 -4.78
C ILE A 139 27.51 12.27 -4.52
N THR A 140 28.14 12.34 -3.35
CA THR A 140 29.05 11.31 -2.85
C THR A 140 28.34 10.51 -1.77
N LEU A 141 28.41 9.18 -1.85
CA LEU A 141 27.90 8.32 -0.79
C LEU A 141 28.77 8.51 0.45
N ALA A 142 28.15 8.89 1.56
CA ALA A 142 28.84 8.89 2.85
C ALA A 142 29.29 7.48 3.19
N PRO A 143 30.52 7.27 3.71
CA PRO A 143 30.94 5.96 4.18
C PRO A 143 29.96 5.49 5.27
N ALA A 144 29.53 4.23 5.17
CA ALA A 144 28.64 3.64 6.16
C ALA A 144 29.24 3.82 7.55
N SER A 145 28.65 4.71 8.36
CA SER A 145 29.01 4.82 9.76
C SER A 145 28.64 3.49 10.43
N VAL A 146 29.62 2.72 10.81
CA VAL A 146 29.45 1.55 11.68
C VAL A 146 28.80 2.10 12.95
N ALA A 147 27.49 1.90 13.09
CA ALA A 147 26.79 2.20 14.32
C ALA A 147 27.34 1.26 15.40
N ARG A 148 28.01 1.87 16.37
CA ARG A 148 28.39 1.21 17.62
C ARG A 148 27.15 1.04 18.49
#